data_462e4c3f45b22acebdfed314715e274f
#
_entry.id   462e4c3f45b22acebdfed314715e274f
#
_cell.length_a   1.000
_cell.length_b   1.000
_cell.length_c   1.000
_cell.angle_alpha   90.00
_cell.angle_beta   90.00
_cell.angle_gamma   90.00
#
_symmetry.space_group_name_H-M   'P 1'
#
loop_
_entity.id
_entity.type
_entity.pdbx_description
1 polymer ?
#
loop_
_entity_poly.entity_id
_entity_poly.type
_entity_poly.pdbx_seq_one_letter_code
_entity_poly.pdbx_strand_id
1 'polypeptide(L)'
;MTFEEKIEYYRTIIDDVSYPTVNKWKAEHPNKKVVGMFPVYTPYELPHAAGMLPIGVLGAGGKIEIDHADSRIQSFVCSIARSTLELGLTERLKNFDAMYFTSICDVARNLSGIWQTNFPQQLVEYIHFPQNMNNTSAPKHYRAELQKLVSNLEQLSGKKITNEDLLQSIKTFNRNRELCLELYQIKSATPHLLSTFEAYILLRLGTLLPVEEHSKLLEEIIPQIHQRNRTPRDFVRVMIEGSFCEQPPLELMQVIEDAGCYIVDDDLLLHTRWFNEPVPLNGDPLHSLAESYINRSRYSSVRHYGNKSRKEQFLEKIKSGKVDGVLFCAPKFCEPALLDYVVLKDELEKQNIAYMTFEYEEKMGVFESIRMQVETFVESVLFFS
;
A
#
# COMPACT_ATOMS: atom_id res chain seq x y z
N MET A 1 11.20 -21.29 15.25
CA MET A 1 11.19 -19.81 15.44
C MET A 1 9.90 -19.43 16.13
N THR A 2 9.98 -18.62 17.18
CA THR A 2 8.82 -17.99 17.81
C THR A 2 8.16 -16.99 16.85
N PHE A 3 6.97 -16.48 17.19
CA PHE A 3 6.32 -15.45 16.40
C PHE A 3 7.19 -14.19 16.29
N GLU A 4 7.77 -13.75 17.39
CA GLU A 4 8.63 -12.56 17.46
C GLU A 4 9.92 -12.73 16.63
N GLU A 5 10.55 -13.90 16.68
CA GLU A 5 11.72 -14.22 15.82
C GLU A 5 11.36 -14.20 14.33
N LYS A 6 10.15 -14.65 13.97
CA LYS A 6 9.66 -14.57 12.58
C LYS A 6 9.45 -13.14 12.15
N ILE A 7 8.82 -12.29 12.97
CA ILE A 7 8.60 -10.87 12.66
C ILE A 7 9.93 -10.16 12.43
N GLU A 8 10.93 -10.38 13.29
CA GLU A 8 12.26 -9.78 13.12
C GLU A 8 12.95 -10.27 11.85
N TYR A 9 12.88 -11.56 11.56
CA TYR A 9 13.38 -12.11 10.29
C TYR A 9 12.68 -11.48 9.07
N TYR A 10 11.35 -11.35 9.11
CA TYR A 10 10.60 -10.72 8.02
C TYR A 10 10.91 -9.23 7.87
N ARG A 11 11.19 -8.54 8.98
CA ARG A 11 11.69 -7.17 8.94
C ARG A 11 12.98 -7.06 8.13
N THR A 12 13.93 -7.97 8.29
CA THR A 12 15.17 -7.94 7.49
C THR A 12 14.90 -8.05 5.99
N ILE A 13 13.86 -8.78 5.59
CA ILE A 13 13.48 -8.92 4.17
C ILE A 13 12.90 -7.62 3.64
N ILE A 14 12.01 -6.96 4.38
CA ILE A 14 11.40 -5.70 3.92
C ILE A 14 12.35 -4.51 3.94
N ASP A 15 13.37 -4.56 4.79
CA ASP A 15 14.41 -3.53 4.91
C ASP A 15 15.53 -3.67 3.85
N ASP A 16 15.61 -4.82 3.18
CA ASP A 16 16.62 -5.07 2.16
C ASP A 16 16.21 -4.55 0.78
N VAL A 17 16.66 -3.34 0.48
CA VAL A 17 16.40 -2.66 -0.80
C VAL A 17 17.23 -3.18 -1.99
N SER A 18 17.97 -4.29 -1.83
CA SER A 18 18.62 -5.00 -2.94
C SER A 18 17.69 -5.99 -3.65
N TYR A 19 16.47 -6.14 -3.17
CA TYR A 19 15.45 -7.07 -3.68
C TYR A 19 15.95 -8.51 -3.82
N PRO A 20 16.43 -9.16 -2.73
CA PRO A 20 16.98 -10.50 -2.77
C PRO A 20 16.00 -11.55 -3.31
N THR A 21 14.71 -11.39 -3.02
CA THR A 21 13.63 -12.25 -3.56
C THR A 21 13.61 -12.22 -5.10
N VAL A 22 13.72 -11.01 -5.69
CA VAL A 22 13.76 -10.84 -7.15
C VAL A 22 15.00 -11.53 -7.72
N ASN A 23 16.16 -11.31 -7.10
CA ASN A 23 17.42 -11.88 -7.54
C ASN A 23 17.37 -13.43 -7.50
N LYS A 24 16.85 -14.00 -6.42
CA LYS A 24 16.65 -15.44 -6.29
C LYS A 24 15.68 -15.96 -7.35
N TRP A 25 14.52 -15.33 -7.47
CA TRP A 25 13.48 -15.74 -8.42
C TRP A 25 13.98 -15.69 -9.88
N LYS A 26 14.74 -14.67 -10.27
CA LYS A 26 15.36 -14.57 -11.61
C LYS A 26 16.38 -15.67 -11.84
N ALA A 27 17.17 -16.05 -10.84
CA ALA A 27 18.11 -17.17 -10.94
C ALA A 27 17.39 -18.52 -11.19
N GLU A 28 16.25 -18.72 -10.54
CA GLU A 28 15.41 -19.92 -10.71
C GLU A 28 14.58 -19.87 -12.01
N HIS A 29 14.29 -18.66 -12.54
CA HIS A 29 13.46 -18.44 -13.71
C HIS A 29 14.10 -17.45 -14.71
N PRO A 30 15.24 -17.77 -15.33
CA PRO A 30 16.05 -16.82 -16.08
C PRO A 30 15.34 -16.19 -17.30
N ASN A 31 14.34 -16.88 -17.85
CA ASN A 31 13.58 -16.42 -19.03
C ASN A 31 12.29 -15.67 -18.65
N LYS A 32 11.89 -15.67 -17.38
CA LYS A 32 10.69 -14.97 -16.95
C LYS A 32 10.99 -13.51 -16.59
N LYS A 33 9.95 -12.68 -16.62
CA LYS A 33 10.02 -11.23 -16.46
C LYS A 33 9.58 -10.79 -15.06
N VAL A 34 10.13 -9.68 -14.59
CA VAL A 34 9.76 -9.02 -13.32
C VAL A 34 9.17 -7.65 -13.63
N VAL A 35 8.02 -7.35 -13.03
CA VAL A 35 7.32 -6.09 -13.21
C VAL A 35 7.29 -5.35 -11.87
N GLY A 36 7.92 -4.17 -11.82
CA GLY A 36 7.87 -3.27 -10.68
C GLY A 36 6.56 -2.50 -10.65
N MET A 37 5.94 -2.46 -9.48
CA MET A 37 4.65 -1.84 -9.24
C MET A 37 4.82 -0.65 -8.29
N PHE A 38 4.84 0.58 -8.83
CA PHE A 38 4.78 1.79 -8.00
C PHE A 38 3.35 1.93 -7.44
N PRO A 39 3.16 2.21 -6.13
CA PRO A 39 1.83 2.26 -5.51
C PRO A 39 1.01 3.45 -6.05
N VAL A 40 -0.32 3.41 -5.99
CA VAL A 40 -1.24 2.39 -5.47
C VAL A 40 -2.14 1.93 -6.62
N TYR A 41 -2.99 0.90 -6.36
CA TYR A 41 -3.99 0.37 -7.29
C TYR A 41 -3.43 -0.23 -8.59
N THR A 42 -2.16 -0.61 -8.63
CA THR A 42 -1.58 -1.35 -9.76
C THR A 42 -2.15 -2.78 -9.85
N PRO A 43 -2.51 -3.25 -11.06
CA PRO A 43 -3.16 -4.56 -11.21
C PRO A 43 -2.13 -5.70 -11.24
N TYR A 44 -1.74 -6.21 -10.08
CA TYR A 44 -0.77 -7.30 -9.90
C TYR A 44 -1.19 -8.60 -10.61
N GLU A 45 -2.50 -8.82 -10.76
CA GLU A 45 -3.06 -9.97 -11.43
C GLU A 45 -2.63 -10.10 -12.90
N LEU A 46 -2.40 -8.98 -13.60
CA LEU A 46 -2.10 -9.00 -15.02
C LEU A 46 -0.70 -9.58 -15.31
N PRO A 47 0.41 -9.08 -14.73
CA PRO A 47 1.71 -9.70 -14.93
C PRO A 47 1.79 -11.11 -14.36
N HIS A 48 1.10 -11.41 -13.26
CA HIS A 48 1.04 -12.76 -12.72
C HIS A 48 0.37 -13.74 -13.70
N ALA A 49 -0.74 -13.35 -14.34
CA ALA A 49 -1.39 -14.15 -15.40
C ALA A 49 -0.46 -14.40 -16.61
N ALA A 50 0.46 -13.48 -16.89
CA ALA A 50 1.51 -13.64 -17.89
C ALA A 50 2.67 -14.55 -17.43
N GLY A 51 2.63 -15.09 -16.22
CA GLY A 51 3.70 -15.88 -15.60
C GLY A 51 4.92 -15.06 -15.19
N MET A 52 4.76 -13.76 -15.02
CA MET A 52 5.76 -12.81 -14.52
C MET A 52 5.66 -12.63 -13.02
N LEU A 53 6.68 -12.08 -12.40
CA LEU A 53 6.69 -11.72 -10.98
C LEU A 53 6.35 -10.23 -10.81
N PRO A 54 5.18 -9.87 -10.27
CA PRO A 54 4.88 -8.50 -9.85
C PRO A 54 5.50 -8.21 -8.49
N ILE A 55 6.25 -7.11 -8.37
CA ILE A 55 6.93 -6.69 -7.13
C ILE A 55 6.62 -5.22 -6.85
N GLY A 56 6.22 -4.91 -5.64
CA GLY A 56 6.01 -3.53 -5.19
C GLY A 56 7.33 -2.77 -5.04
N VAL A 57 7.36 -1.58 -5.64
CA VAL A 57 8.49 -0.64 -5.49
C VAL A 57 7.95 0.56 -4.70
N LEU A 58 8.08 0.49 -3.37
CA LEU A 58 7.51 1.45 -2.43
C LEU A 58 8.58 2.35 -1.81
N GLY A 59 9.50 2.85 -2.63
CA GLY A 59 10.62 3.66 -2.15
C GLY A 59 11.71 2.84 -1.46
N ALA A 60 12.61 3.51 -0.79
CA ALA A 60 13.74 2.91 -0.09
C ALA A 60 13.59 2.91 1.45
N GLY A 61 12.52 3.49 2.00
CA GLY A 61 12.27 3.53 3.44
C GLY A 61 13.42 4.18 4.25
N GLY A 62 14.11 5.16 3.66
CA GLY A 62 15.27 5.81 4.29
C GLY A 62 16.56 4.98 4.34
N LYS A 63 16.60 3.82 3.68
CA LYS A 63 17.76 2.90 3.70
C LYS A 63 18.88 3.26 2.72
N ILE A 64 18.71 4.28 1.90
CA ILE A 64 19.74 4.81 0.98
C ILE A 64 19.79 6.32 1.01
N GLU A 65 20.94 6.88 0.63
CA GLU A 65 21.07 8.33 0.36
C GLU A 65 20.46 8.65 -1.02
N ILE A 66 19.99 9.88 -1.17
CA ILE A 66 19.43 10.40 -2.43
C ILE A 66 20.49 11.30 -3.09
N ASP A 67 21.36 10.73 -3.89
CA ASP A 67 22.50 11.44 -4.50
C ASP A 67 22.28 11.74 -5.98
N HIS A 68 21.66 10.81 -6.73
CA HIS A 68 21.50 10.90 -8.18
C HIS A 68 20.12 11.41 -8.59
N ALA A 69 19.08 11.05 -7.85
CA ALA A 69 17.71 11.43 -8.18
C ALA A 69 17.50 12.94 -8.11
N ASP A 70 18.13 13.65 -7.18
CA ASP A 70 17.98 15.10 -7.00
C ASP A 70 18.46 15.92 -8.21
N SER A 71 19.26 15.32 -9.10
CA SER A 71 19.64 15.95 -10.38
C SER A 71 18.56 15.79 -11.48
N ARG A 72 17.49 15.02 -11.26
CA ARG A 72 16.47 14.64 -12.24
C ARG A 72 15.04 14.92 -11.80
N ILE A 73 14.82 15.04 -10.50
CA ILE A 73 13.51 15.36 -9.92
C ILE A 73 13.69 16.41 -8.83
N GLN A 74 12.71 17.27 -8.64
CA GLN A 74 12.77 18.36 -7.66
C GLN A 74 12.82 17.80 -6.22
N SER A 75 13.51 18.52 -5.34
CA SER A 75 13.66 18.16 -3.92
C SER A 75 12.38 18.34 -3.10
N PHE A 76 11.41 19.09 -3.61
CA PHE A 76 10.11 19.37 -2.97
C PHE A 76 8.97 18.43 -3.43
N VAL A 77 9.31 17.18 -3.76
CA VAL A 77 8.36 16.09 -3.98
C VAL A 77 8.51 15.04 -2.87
N CYS A 78 7.50 14.17 -2.72
CA CYS A 78 7.50 13.13 -1.68
C CYS A 78 8.72 12.20 -1.80
N SER A 79 9.23 11.75 -0.66
CA SER A 79 10.46 10.96 -0.56
C SER A 79 10.38 9.62 -1.30
N ILE A 80 9.21 8.97 -1.32
CA ILE A 80 9.01 7.72 -2.09
C ILE A 80 9.33 7.87 -3.59
N ALA A 81 9.00 9.01 -4.20
CA ALA A 81 9.28 9.22 -5.62
C ALA A 81 10.79 9.39 -5.88
N ARG A 82 11.45 10.15 -5.02
CA ARG A 82 12.90 10.39 -5.09
C ARG A 82 13.69 9.11 -4.84
N SER A 83 13.35 8.39 -3.77
CA SER A 83 14.02 7.15 -3.41
C SER A 83 13.76 6.02 -4.41
N THR A 84 12.55 5.94 -5.00
CA THR A 84 12.28 5.00 -6.10
C THR A 84 13.18 5.29 -7.31
N LEU A 85 13.33 6.55 -7.70
CA LEU A 85 14.23 6.91 -8.79
C LEU A 85 15.70 6.58 -8.46
N GLU A 86 16.12 6.84 -7.23
CA GLU A 86 17.46 6.50 -6.74
C GLU A 86 17.74 4.98 -6.79
N LEU A 87 16.76 4.15 -6.41
CA LEU A 87 16.87 2.69 -6.55
C LEU A 87 17.14 2.26 -7.99
N GLY A 88 16.49 2.91 -8.97
CA GLY A 88 16.73 2.67 -10.39
C GLY A 88 18.13 3.10 -10.82
N LEU A 89 18.52 4.35 -10.48
CA LEU A 89 19.81 4.95 -10.88
C LEU A 89 21.01 4.25 -10.25
N THR A 90 20.83 3.65 -9.07
CA THR A 90 21.87 2.84 -8.38
C THR A 90 21.81 1.35 -8.74
N GLU A 91 21.16 1.00 -9.86
CA GLU A 91 21.06 -0.36 -10.43
C GLU A 91 20.43 -1.43 -9.50
N ARG A 92 19.78 -1.03 -8.42
CA ARG A 92 19.10 -1.97 -7.51
C ARG A 92 17.89 -2.63 -8.17
N LEU A 93 17.31 -1.97 -9.19
CA LEU A 93 16.18 -2.45 -9.99
C LEU A 93 16.61 -2.96 -11.38
N LYS A 94 17.89 -3.31 -11.59
CA LYS A 94 18.40 -3.80 -12.88
C LYS A 94 17.76 -5.10 -13.36
N ASN A 95 17.24 -5.91 -12.44
CA ASN A 95 16.57 -7.18 -12.74
C ASN A 95 15.06 -7.02 -13.01
N PHE A 96 14.54 -5.77 -13.02
CA PHE A 96 13.17 -5.47 -13.40
C PHE A 96 13.09 -5.23 -14.91
N ASP A 97 12.15 -5.88 -15.57
CA ASP A 97 11.94 -5.79 -17.02
C ASP A 97 10.91 -4.72 -17.38
N ALA A 98 10.04 -4.35 -16.43
CA ALA A 98 9.02 -3.31 -16.59
C ALA A 98 8.79 -2.54 -15.30
N MET A 99 8.27 -1.30 -15.42
CA MET A 99 7.79 -0.48 -14.30
C MET A 99 6.41 0.09 -14.60
N TYR A 100 5.48 -0.10 -13.66
CA TYR A 100 4.12 0.39 -13.74
C TYR A 100 3.91 1.54 -12.76
N PHE A 101 3.38 2.64 -13.27
CA PHE A 101 2.95 3.82 -12.52
C PHE A 101 1.46 4.04 -12.73
N THR A 102 0.82 4.73 -11.80
CA THR A 102 -0.63 4.97 -11.85
C THR A 102 -0.96 6.45 -11.78
N SER A 103 -2.09 6.84 -12.37
CA SER A 103 -2.54 8.24 -12.45
C SER A 103 -3.12 8.75 -11.12
N ILE A 104 -2.34 8.66 -10.06
CA ILE A 104 -2.72 9.06 -8.69
C ILE A 104 -2.38 10.52 -8.38
N CYS A 105 -1.31 11.05 -8.94
CA CYS A 105 -0.88 12.44 -8.77
C CYS A 105 0.10 12.85 -9.87
N ASP A 106 0.43 14.14 -9.92
CA ASP A 106 1.39 14.68 -10.91
C ASP A 106 2.81 14.17 -10.69
N VAL A 107 3.21 13.94 -9.46
CA VAL A 107 4.54 13.37 -9.14
C VAL A 107 4.69 11.98 -9.74
N ALA A 108 3.70 11.09 -9.59
CA ALA A 108 3.71 9.75 -10.18
C ALA A 108 3.75 9.81 -11.71
N ARG A 109 3.01 10.77 -12.33
CA ARG A 109 3.04 11.00 -13.78
C ARG A 109 4.43 11.44 -14.24
N ASN A 110 5.01 12.42 -13.58
CA ASN A 110 6.33 12.95 -13.95
C ASN A 110 7.40 11.89 -13.74
N LEU A 111 7.34 11.12 -12.64
CA LEU A 111 8.25 10.02 -12.36
C LEU A 111 8.21 8.96 -13.47
N SER A 112 7.03 8.63 -14.01
CA SER A 112 6.92 7.67 -15.13
C SER A 112 7.65 8.15 -16.38
N GLY A 113 7.56 9.44 -16.73
CA GLY A 113 8.28 10.04 -17.86
C GLY A 113 9.80 10.12 -17.63
N ILE A 114 10.22 10.49 -16.42
CA ILE A 114 11.64 10.48 -16.02
C ILE A 114 12.19 9.04 -16.09
N TRP A 115 11.40 8.05 -15.63
CA TRP A 115 11.78 6.64 -15.70
C TRP A 115 11.99 6.16 -17.12
N GLN A 116 11.04 6.45 -18.01
CA GLN A 116 11.14 6.07 -19.43
C GLN A 116 12.37 6.66 -20.11
N THR A 117 12.76 7.89 -19.74
CA THR A 117 13.95 8.56 -20.29
C THR A 117 15.25 7.96 -19.77
N ASN A 118 15.31 7.59 -18.48
CA ASN A 118 16.53 7.05 -17.88
C ASN A 118 16.71 5.54 -18.08
N PHE A 119 15.61 4.79 -18.30
CA PHE A 119 15.63 3.32 -18.44
C PHE A 119 14.91 2.87 -19.73
N PRO A 120 15.40 3.26 -20.93
CA PRO A 120 14.71 2.98 -22.20
C PRO A 120 14.62 1.49 -22.54
N GLN A 121 15.36 0.63 -21.84
CA GLN A 121 15.33 -0.84 -22.02
C GLN A 121 14.18 -1.50 -21.25
N GLN A 122 13.54 -0.79 -20.31
CA GLN A 122 12.40 -1.31 -19.54
C GLN A 122 11.09 -0.88 -20.21
N LEU A 123 10.08 -1.76 -20.14
CA LEU A 123 8.72 -1.38 -20.46
C LEU A 123 8.19 -0.47 -19.34
N VAL A 124 7.77 0.73 -19.69
CA VAL A 124 7.17 1.68 -18.72
C VAL A 124 5.70 1.91 -19.07
N GLU A 125 4.82 1.65 -18.11
CA GLU A 125 3.39 1.90 -18.24
C GLU A 125 2.92 2.95 -17.24
N TYR A 126 2.14 3.91 -17.74
CA TYR A 126 1.39 4.85 -16.92
C TYR A 126 -0.10 4.58 -17.08
N ILE A 127 -0.71 4.03 -16.03
CA ILE A 127 -2.07 3.50 -16.01
C ILE A 127 -3.05 4.64 -15.72
N HIS A 128 -3.97 4.89 -16.62
CA HIS A 128 -4.99 5.93 -16.48
C HIS A 128 -6.24 5.39 -15.81
N PHE A 129 -6.54 5.89 -14.62
CA PHE A 129 -7.80 5.62 -13.94
C PHE A 129 -8.92 6.54 -14.41
N PRO A 130 -10.18 6.08 -14.42
CA PRO A 130 -11.32 6.96 -14.64
C PRO A 130 -11.44 7.96 -13.49
N GLN A 131 -11.42 9.25 -13.81
CA GLN A 131 -11.52 10.31 -12.80
C GLN A 131 -12.94 10.42 -12.24
N ASN A 132 -13.96 10.31 -13.09
CA ASN A 132 -15.36 10.26 -12.66
C ASN A 132 -15.87 8.81 -12.64
N MET A 133 -15.78 8.18 -11.48
CA MET A 133 -16.19 6.78 -11.28
C MET A 133 -17.70 6.58 -11.26
N ASN A 134 -18.48 7.63 -11.05
CA ASN A 134 -19.95 7.58 -11.13
C ASN A 134 -20.48 7.57 -12.57
N ASN A 135 -19.61 7.79 -13.55
CA ASN A 135 -20.01 7.72 -14.95
C ASN A 135 -20.18 6.26 -15.37
N THR A 136 -21.29 5.95 -16.03
CA THR A 136 -21.60 4.58 -16.52
C THR A 136 -20.56 4.03 -17.50
N SER A 137 -19.78 4.87 -18.15
CA SER A 137 -18.68 4.47 -19.04
C SER A 137 -17.37 4.17 -18.31
N ALA A 138 -17.24 4.48 -17.01
CA ALA A 138 -16.00 4.31 -16.26
C ALA A 138 -15.48 2.86 -16.26
N PRO A 139 -16.31 1.82 -16.02
CA PRO A 139 -15.84 0.44 -16.09
C PRO A 139 -15.33 0.03 -17.48
N LYS A 140 -16.03 0.48 -18.54
CA LYS A 140 -15.63 0.21 -19.92
C LYS A 140 -14.30 0.89 -20.27
N HIS A 141 -14.11 2.11 -19.85
CA HIS A 141 -12.85 2.85 -20.04
C HIS A 141 -11.69 2.12 -19.35
N TYR A 142 -11.85 1.82 -18.07
CA TYR A 142 -10.75 1.17 -17.32
C TYR A 142 -10.48 -0.26 -17.80
N ARG A 143 -11.52 -1.00 -18.20
CA ARG A 143 -11.34 -2.29 -18.88
C ARG A 143 -10.47 -2.18 -20.14
N ALA A 144 -10.65 -1.11 -20.94
CA ALA A 144 -9.84 -0.88 -22.15
C ALA A 144 -8.37 -0.58 -21.79
N GLU A 145 -8.11 0.18 -20.73
CA GLU A 145 -6.76 0.37 -20.20
C GLU A 145 -6.12 -0.97 -19.76
N LEU A 146 -6.86 -1.79 -19.00
CA LEU A 146 -6.36 -3.13 -18.61
C LEU A 146 -6.08 -4.03 -19.82
N GLN A 147 -6.91 -3.96 -20.87
CA GLN A 147 -6.67 -4.70 -22.12
C GLN A 147 -5.39 -4.25 -22.84
N LYS A 148 -5.07 -2.95 -22.82
CA LYS A 148 -3.82 -2.41 -23.35
C LYS A 148 -2.63 -2.97 -22.58
N LEU A 149 -2.70 -3.00 -21.22
CA LEU A 149 -1.65 -3.59 -20.39
C LEU A 149 -1.44 -5.08 -20.69
N VAL A 150 -2.53 -5.85 -20.85
CA VAL A 150 -2.45 -7.26 -21.27
C VAL A 150 -1.69 -7.39 -22.59
N SER A 151 -2.01 -6.58 -23.60
CA SER A 151 -1.34 -6.62 -24.90
C SER A 151 0.17 -6.33 -24.80
N ASN A 152 0.56 -5.37 -23.95
CA ASN A 152 1.96 -5.03 -23.73
C ASN A 152 2.72 -6.13 -22.93
N LEU A 153 2.05 -6.78 -21.97
CA LEU A 153 2.60 -7.94 -21.27
C LEU A 153 2.77 -9.15 -22.19
N GLU A 154 1.83 -9.39 -23.11
CA GLU A 154 1.96 -10.42 -24.14
C GLU A 154 3.19 -10.20 -25.02
N GLN A 155 3.45 -8.95 -25.43
CA GLN A 155 4.66 -8.61 -26.20
C GLN A 155 5.93 -8.82 -25.37
N LEU A 156 5.91 -8.41 -24.09
CA LEU A 156 7.07 -8.54 -23.20
C LEU A 156 7.39 -10.02 -22.87
N SER A 157 6.37 -10.86 -22.72
CA SER A 157 6.52 -12.30 -22.41
C SER A 157 6.70 -13.17 -23.64
N GLY A 158 6.24 -12.72 -24.81
CA GLY A 158 6.11 -13.55 -26.00
C GLY A 158 4.98 -14.60 -25.91
N LYS A 159 4.10 -14.51 -24.92
CA LYS A 159 3.04 -15.48 -24.64
C LYS A 159 1.67 -14.79 -24.61
N LYS A 160 0.64 -15.43 -25.20
CA LYS A 160 -0.75 -14.97 -25.07
C LYS A 160 -1.26 -15.21 -23.66
N ILE A 161 -2.06 -14.27 -23.14
CA ILE A 161 -2.73 -14.32 -21.85
C ILE A 161 -4.21 -14.65 -22.10
N THR A 162 -4.64 -15.82 -21.68
CA THR A 162 -6.04 -16.27 -21.84
C THR A 162 -6.93 -15.76 -20.71
N ASN A 163 -8.25 -15.83 -20.89
CA ASN A 163 -9.19 -15.55 -19.81
C ASN A 163 -9.02 -16.53 -18.64
N GLU A 164 -8.64 -17.76 -18.90
CA GLU A 164 -8.36 -18.78 -17.90
C GLU A 164 -7.12 -18.39 -17.06
N ASP A 165 -6.05 -17.90 -17.70
CA ASP A 165 -4.86 -17.40 -17.00
C ASP A 165 -5.22 -16.22 -16.07
N LEU A 166 -6.05 -15.29 -16.56
CA LEU A 166 -6.54 -14.15 -15.77
C LEU A 166 -7.42 -14.58 -14.60
N LEU A 167 -8.38 -15.46 -14.83
CA LEU A 167 -9.26 -15.98 -13.77
C LEU A 167 -8.48 -16.75 -12.71
N GLN A 168 -7.51 -17.57 -13.11
CA GLN A 168 -6.66 -18.28 -12.16
C GLN A 168 -5.81 -17.29 -11.33
N SER A 169 -5.25 -16.27 -11.97
CA SER A 169 -4.52 -15.21 -11.28
C SER A 169 -5.40 -14.47 -10.27
N ILE A 170 -6.59 -14.02 -10.70
CA ILE A 170 -7.55 -13.34 -9.82
C ILE A 170 -7.92 -14.24 -8.62
N LYS A 171 -8.15 -15.54 -8.84
CA LYS A 171 -8.45 -16.49 -7.77
C LYS A 171 -7.31 -16.58 -6.74
N THR A 172 -6.06 -16.64 -7.21
CA THR A 172 -4.87 -16.68 -6.37
C THR A 172 -4.76 -15.40 -5.52
N PHE A 173 -4.91 -14.23 -6.16
CA PHE A 173 -4.89 -12.94 -5.45
C PHE A 173 -6.10 -12.74 -4.52
N ASN A 174 -7.27 -13.29 -4.85
CA ASN A 174 -8.42 -13.25 -3.95
C ASN A 174 -8.13 -13.99 -2.64
N ARG A 175 -7.51 -15.19 -2.71
CA ARG A 175 -7.11 -15.92 -1.50
C ARG A 175 -6.14 -15.10 -0.64
N ASN A 176 -5.16 -14.47 -1.26
CA ASN A 176 -4.22 -13.60 -0.57
C ASN A 176 -4.91 -12.38 0.06
N ARG A 177 -5.85 -11.76 -0.66
CA ARG A 177 -6.68 -10.65 -0.19
C ARG A 177 -7.49 -11.00 1.05
N GLU A 178 -8.13 -12.17 1.05
CA GLU A 178 -8.89 -12.68 2.20
C GLU A 178 -8.01 -12.77 3.44
N LEU A 179 -6.81 -13.34 3.31
CA LEU A 179 -5.85 -13.45 4.41
C LEU A 179 -5.35 -12.09 4.91
N CYS A 180 -5.07 -11.15 3.99
CA CYS A 180 -4.70 -9.78 4.36
C CYS A 180 -5.83 -9.05 5.09
N LEU A 181 -7.08 -9.24 4.64
CA LEU A 181 -8.25 -8.66 5.30
C LEU A 181 -8.49 -9.28 6.67
N GLU A 182 -8.24 -10.58 6.84
CA GLU A 182 -8.29 -11.26 8.14
C GLU A 182 -7.28 -10.67 9.13
N LEU A 183 -6.02 -10.43 8.71
CA LEU A 183 -5.04 -9.70 9.53
C LEU A 183 -5.56 -8.34 9.97
N TYR A 184 -6.20 -7.61 9.06
CA TYR A 184 -6.79 -6.31 9.37
C TYR A 184 -7.94 -6.40 10.36
N GLN A 185 -8.78 -7.42 10.25
CA GLN A 185 -9.86 -7.68 11.20
C GLN A 185 -9.31 -8.01 12.59
N ILE A 186 -8.26 -8.83 12.69
CA ILE A 186 -7.58 -9.12 13.97
C ILE A 186 -7.04 -7.83 14.57
N LYS A 187 -6.29 -7.04 13.79
CA LYS A 187 -5.74 -5.75 14.25
C LYS A 187 -6.82 -4.79 14.75
N SER A 188 -7.94 -4.70 14.06
CA SER A 188 -9.05 -3.83 14.45
C SER A 188 -9.81 -4.32 15.67
N ALA A 189 -10.12 -5.63 15.73
CA ALA A 189 -10.94 -6.21 16.79
C ALA A 189 -10.16 -6.50 18.08
N THR A 190 -8.93 -6.99 17.94
CA THR A 190 -8.06 -7.42 19.04
C THR A 190 -6.65 -6.85 18.92
N PRO A 191 -6.49 -5.50 18.93
CA PRO A 191 -5.20 -4.84 18.63
C PRO A 191 -4.07 -5.22 19.61
N HIS A 192 -4.40 -5.72 20.78
CA HIS A 192 -3.42 -6.24 21.75
C HIS A 192 -2.75 -7.54 21.27
N LEU A 193 -3.39 -8.32 20.36
CA LEU A 193 -2.80 -9.54 19.81
C LEU A 193 -1.89 -9.27 18.61
N LEU A 194 -2.16 -8.24 17.83
CA LEU A 194 -1.41 -7.89 16.63
C LEU A 194 -1.23 -6.37 16.55
N SER A 195 0.00 -5.89 16.79
CA SER A 195 0.31 -4.48 16.63
C SER A 195 0.32 -4.06 15.16
N THR A 196 0.20 -2.75 14.90
CA THR A 196 0.33 -2.22 13.53
C THR A 196 1.73 -2.43 12.99
N PHE A 197 2.76 -2.33 13.82
CA PHE A 197 4.13 -2.66 13.45
C PHE A 197 4.25 -4.09 12.92
N GLU A 198 3.70 -5.09 13.64
CA GLU A 198 3.71 -6.50 13.21
C GLU A 198 2.85 -6.72 11.96
N ALA A 199 1.64 -6.16 11.92
CA ALA A 199 0.73 -6.27 10.77
C ALA A 199 1.32 -5.64 9.51
N TYR A 200 1.98 -4.48 9.63
CA TYR A 200 2.65 -3.83 8.53
C TYR A 200 3.73 -4.71 7.91
N ILE A 201 4.61 -5.32 8.73
CA ILE A 201 5.66 -6.22 8.25
C ILE A 201 5.04 -7.36 7.45
N LEU A 202 4.02 -8.02 8.00
CA LEU A 202 3.34 -9.15 7.34
C LEU A 202 2.71 -8.73 6.01
N LEU A 203 2.01 -7.59 5.96
CA LEU A 203 1.37 -7.09 4.74
C LEU A 203 2.40 -6.61 3.70
N ARG A 204 3.50 -5.99 4.14
CA ARG A 204 4.56 -5.50 3.27
C ARG A 204 5.25 -6.64 2.51
N LEU A 205 5.41 -7.80 3.13
CA LEU A 205 5.94 -9.00 2.46
C LEU A 205 5.14 -9.36 1.20
N GLY A 206 3.82 -9.13 1.18
CA GLY A 206 2.97 -9.38 0.02
C GLY A 206 3.30 -8.51 -1.20
N THR A 207 4.10 -7.45 -1.02
CA THR A 207 4.64 -6.67 -2.15
C THR A 207 6.00 -7.17 -2.64
N LEU A 208 6.67 -8.06 -1.90
CA LEU A 208 8.05 -8.50 -2.15
C LEU A 208 8.18 -9.99 -2.47
N LEU A 209 7.18 -10.80 -2.11
CA LEU A 209 7.16 -12.24 -2.33
C LEU A 209 6.20 -12.62 -3.47
N PRO A 210 6.41 -13.77 -4.13
CA PRO A 210 5.35 -14.39 -4.92
C PRO A 210 4.08 -14.55 -4.09
N VAL A 211 2.92 -14.29 -4.70
CA VAL A 211 1.64 -14.25 -3.98
C VAL A 211 1.28 -15.57 -3.30
N GLU A 212 1.69 -16.69 -3.87
CA GLU A 212 1.49 -18.03 -3.30
C GLU A 212 2.33 -18.22 -2.04
N GLU A 213 3.57 -17.76 -2.05
CA GLU A 213 4.46 -17.84 -0.89
C GLU A 213 3.95 -16.94 0.25
N HIS A 214 3.51 -15.73 -0.09
CA HIS A 214 2.90 -14.83 0.89
C HIS A 214 1.62 -15.40 1.49
N SER A 215 0.74 -15.98 0.65
CA SER A 215 -0.49 -16.62 1.14
C SER A 215 -0.21 -17.76 2.11
N LYS A 216 0.74 -18.63 1.76
CA LYS A 216 1.17 -19.72 2.64
C LYS A 216 1.74 -19.22 3.98
N LEU A 217 2.57 -18.16 3.93
CA LEU A 217 3.09 -17.51 5.11
C LEU A 217 1.97 -17.02 6.03
N LEU A 218 0.96 -16.34 5.47
CA LEU A 218 -0.18 -15.84 6.24
C LEU A 218 -1.02 -16.97 6.83
N GLU A 219 -1.28 -18.04 6.07
CA GLU A 219 -1.97 -19.25 6.57
C GLU A 219 -1.27 -19.91 7.75
N GLU A 220 0.07 -19.85 7.77
CA GLU A 220 0.86 -20.39 8.88
C GLU A 220 0.93 -19.46 10.09
N ILE A 221 0.87 -18.13 9.89
CA ILE A 221 1.09 -17.18 10.99
C ILE A 221 -0.19 -16.69 11.66
N ILE A 222 -1.31 -16.57 10.93
CA ILE A 222 -2.59 -16.12 11.49
C ILE A 222 -3.05 -16.97 12.70
N PRO A 223 -3.00 -18.33 12.65
CA PRO A 223 -3.33 -19.14 13.82
C PRO A 223 -2.43 -18.87 15.03
N GLN A 224 -1.16 -18.52 14.81
CA GLN A 224 -0.23 -18.19 15.90
C GLN A 224 -0.60 -16.87 16.58
N ILE A 225 -1.12 -15.89 15.83
CA ILE A 225 -1.61 -14.62 16.39
C ILE A 225 -2.75 -14.87 17.38
N HIS A 226 -3.72 -15.72 17.03
CA HIS A 226 -4.84 -16.07 17.89
C HIS A 226 -4.44 -16.82 19.17
N GLN A 227 -3.29 -17.51 19.16
CA GLN A 227 -2.76 -18.26 20.31
C GLN A 227 -1.93 -17.38 21.26
N ARG A 228 -1.68 -16.10 20.92
CA ARG A 228 -0.87 -15.19 21.76
C ARG A 228 -1.60 -14.87 23.06
N ASN A 229 -0.87 -14.97 24.15
CA ASN A 229 -1.36 -14.60 25.48
C ASN A 229 -0.92 -13.16 25.81
N ARG A 230 -1.58 -12.17 25.23
CA ARG A 230 -1.37 -10.74 25.49
C ARG A 230 -2.61 -10.16 26.15
N THR A 231 -2.43 -9.45 27.25
CA THR A 231 -3.54 -8.77 27.95
C THR A 231 -3.88 -7.44 27.28
N PRO A 232 -5.16 -7.15 27.03
CA PRO A 232 -5.58 -5.81 26.58
C PRO A 232 -5.15 -4.74 27.58
N ARG A 233 -4.77 -3.58 27.04
CA ARG A 233 -4.45 -2.37 27.83
C ARG A 233 -5.54 -1.32 27.59
N ASP A 234 -5.64 -0.38 28.51
CA ASP A 234 -6.53 0.78 28.37
C ASP A 234 -5.86 1.83 27.48
N PHE A 235 -5.80 1.54 26.19
CA PHE A 235 -5.17 2.36 25.17
C PHE A 235 -6.23 3.05 24.31
N VAL A 236 -5.95 4.28 23.89
CA VAL A 236 -6.80 5.04 22.98
C VAL A 236 -6.82 4.38 21.59
N ARG A 237 -8.01 4.18 21.04
CA ARG A 237 -8.20 3.59 19.73
C ARG A 237 -8.10 4.68 18.66
N VAL A 238 -7.04 4.65 17.87
CA VAL A 238 -6.78 5.66 16.84
C VAL A 238 -6.88 5.12 15.44
N MET A 239 -7.20 5.99 14.49
CA MET A 239 -7.10 5.74 13.06
C MET A 239 -6.02 6.64 12.46
N ILE A 240 -5.18 6.09 11.57
CA ILE A 240 -4.20 6.86 10.79
C ILE A 240 -4.78 7.17 9.42
N GLU A 241 -4.69 8.42 8.99
CA GLU A 241 -5.05 8.90 7.65
C GLU A 241 -3.93 9.73 7.04
N GLY A 242 -3.76 9.67 5.71
CA GLY A 242 -2.79 10.45 4.95
C GLY A 242 -1.60 9.66 4.38
N SER A 243 -1.47 8.37 4.70
CA SER A 243 -0.28 7.55 4.38
C SER A 243 -0.49 6.57 3.23
N PHE A 244 -1.39 6.87 2.30
CA PHE A 244 -1.88 5.93 1.28
C PHE A 244 -0.83 5.46 0.24
N CYS A 245 0.22 6.20 0.01
CA CYS A 245 1.23 5.90 -1.00
C CYS A 245 2.61 5.67 -0.37
N GLU A 246 3.19 6.70 0.21
CA GLU A 246 4.43 6.60 0.97
C GLU A 246 4.14 6.04 2.36
N GLN A 247 4.90 5.02 2.75
CA GLN A 247 4.68 4.37 4.03
C GLN A 247 5.47 5.09 5.13
N PRO A 248 4.89 5.33 6.31
CA PRO A 248 5.65 5.86 7.43
C PRO A 248 6.73 4.87 7.86
N PRO A 249 7.86 5.36 8.43
CA PRO A 249 8.85 4.49 9.03
C PRO A 249 8.22 3.55 10.08
N LEU A 250 8.68 2.31 10.13
CA LEU A 250 8.19 1.31 11.09
C LEU A 250 8.29 1.78 12.54
N GLU A 251 9.38 2.46 12.85
CA GLU A 251 9.66 3.03 14.17
C GLU A 251 8.62 4.08 14.57
N LEU A 252 8.08 4.85 13.61
CA LEU A 252 7.02 5.82 13.88
C LEU A 252 5.72 5.14 14.32
N MET A 253 5.34 4.03 13.67
CA MET A 253 4.17 3.25 14.09
C MET A 253 4.35 2.70 15.51
N GLN A 254 5.53 2.19 15.82
CA GLN A 254 5.87 1.69 17.14
C GLN A 254 5.80 2.80 18.21
N VAL A 255 6.35 3.98 17.91
CA VAL A 255 6.28 5.15 18.82
C VAL A 255 4.85 5.55 19.14
N ILE A 256 3.95 5.55 18.15
CA ILE A 256 2.53 5.84 18.36
C ILE A 256 1.88 4.79 19.27
N GLU A 257 2.17 3.51 19.05
CA GLU A 257 1.61 2.42 19.87
C GLU A 257 2.19 2.44 21.30
N ASP A 258 3.49 2.70 21.45
CA ASP A 258 4.17 2.81 22.76
C ASP A 258 3.68 4.03 23.57
N ALA A 259 3.23 5.09 22.89
CA ALA A 259 2.61 6.27 23.51
C ALA A 259 1.17 6.04 24.04
N GLY A 260 0.65 4.82 23.98
CA GLY A 260 -0.66 4.46 24.55
C GLY A 260 -1.80 4.39 23.51
N CYS A 261 -1.48 4.14 22.25
CA CYS A 261 -2.47 4.00 21.18
C CYS A 261 -2.61 2.55 20.69
N TYR A 262 -3.84 2.17 20.34
CA TYR A 262 -4.12 1.08 19.43
C TYR A 262 -4.47 1.65 18.05
N ILE A 263 -3.65 1.44 17.06
CA ILE A 263 -3.96 1.83 15.67
C ILE A 263 -4.91 0.78 15.08
N VAL A 264 -6.21 1.06 15.08
CA VAL A 264 -7.26 0.08 14.72
C VAL A 264 -7.69 0.13 13.27
N ASP A 265 -7.48 1.23 12.57
CA ASP A 265 -7.62 1.37 11.10
C ASP A 265 -6.57 2.34 10.58
N ASP A 266 -6.30 2.27 9.27
CA ASP A 266 -5.36 3.13 8.58
C ASP A 266 -5.64 3.16 7.07
N ASP A 267 -5.01 4.10 6.36
CA ASP A 267 -5.04 4.18 4.91
C ASP A 267 -3.73 3.77 4.23
N LEU A 268 -2.91 2.96 4.89
CA LEU A 268 -1.61 2.49 4.36
C LEU A 268 -1.70 1.74 3.02
N LEU A 269 -2.85 1.22 2.64
CA LEU A 269 -3.19 0.66 1.33
C LEU A 269 -2.12 -0.25 0.72
N LEU A 270 -1.57 -1.17 1.52
CA LEU A 270 -0.57 -2.11 1.06
C LEU A 270 -1.17 -3.21 0.18
N HIS A 271 -0.67 -3.30 -1.05
CA HIS A 271 -0.90 -4.39 -2.00
C HIS A 271 -2.37 -4.86 -2.03
N THR A 272 -2.65 -6.12 -1.73
CA THR A 272 -3.99 -6.74 -1.85
C THR A 272 -5.06 -6.15 -0.93
N ARG A 273 -4.70 -5.31 0.05
CA ARG A 273 -5.66 -4.54 0.84
C ARG A 273 -6.42 -3.47 0.07
N TRP A 274 -6.03 -3.15 -1.15
CA TRP A 274 -6.73 -2.12 -1.94
C TRP A 274 -8.19 -2.41 -2.20
N PHE A 275 -8.60 -3.67 -2.13
CA PHE A 275 -10.00 -4.08 -2.29
C PHE A 275 -10.62 -4.44 -0.95
N ASN A 276 -11.90 -4.06 -0.76
CA ASN A 276 -12.68 -4.42 0.43
C ASN A 276 -13.21 -5.85 0.36
N GLU A 277 -13.30 -6.41 -0.85
CA GLU A 277 -13.90 -7.69 -1.17
C GLU A 277 -13.10 -8.40 -2.26
N PRO A 278 -13.25 -9.74 -2.39
CA PRO A 278 -12.70 -10.48 -3.52
C PRO A 278 -13.24 -9.97 -4.86
N VAL A 279 -12.41 -10.05 -5.90
CA VAL A 279 -12.80 -9.75 -7.28
C VAL A 279 -13.69 -10.88 -7.80
N PRO A 280 -14.85 -10.61 -8.42
CA PRO A 280 -15.73 -11.62 -8.97
C PRO A 280 -15.03 -12.50 -10.01
N LEU A 281 -15.29 -13.82 -9.96
CA LEU A 281 -14.70 -14.81 -10.86
C LEU A 281 -15.63 -15.20 -12.02
N ASN A 282 -16.81 -14.61 -12.12
CA ASN A 282 -17.79 -14.85 -13.17
C ASN A 282 -17.73 -13.76 -14.26
N GLY A 283 -17.82 -14.16 -15.51
CA GLY A 283 -17.82 -13.24 -16.64
C GLY A 283 -16.43 -12.90 -17.20
N ASP A 284 -16.30 -11.70 -17.75
CA ASP A 284 -15.05 -11.19 -18.32
C ASP A 284 -14.08 -10.75 -17.18
N PRO A 285 -12.92 -11.39 -17.03
CA PRO A 285 -12.00 -11.11 -15.92
C PRO A 285 -11.49 -9.67 -15.91
N LEU A 286 -11.25 -9.04 -17.06
CA LEU A 286 -10.81 -7.64 -17.12
C LEU A 286 -11.94 -6.69 -16.73
N HIS A 287 -13.19 -7.03 -17.05
CA HIS A 287 -14.33 -6.26 -16.58
C HIS A 287 -14.50 -6.38 -15.07
N SER A 288 -14.36 -7.60 -14.53
CA SER A 288 -14.42 -7.83 -13.07
C SER A 288 -13.36 -7.05 -12.31
N LEU A 289 -12.11 -6.97 -12.82
CA LEU A 289 -11.05 -6.13 -12.23
C LEU A 289 -11.39 -4.66 -12.31
N ALA A 290 -11.86 -4.17 -13.48
CA ALA A 290 -12.22 -2.78 -13.66
C ALA A 290 -13.37 -2.35 -12.74
N GLU A 291 -14.41 -3.17 -12.65
CA GLU A 291 -15.55 -2.95 -11.77
C GLU A 291 -15.16 -3.00 -10.29
N SER A 292 -14.28 -3.92 -9.92
CA SER A 292 -13.78 -4.00 -8.54
C SER A 292 -12.97 -2.77 -8.14
N TYR A 293 -12.16 -2.22 -9.04
CA TYR A 293 -11.48 -0.94 -8.79
C TYR A 293 -12.49 0.18 -8.51
N ILE A 294 -13.55 0.27 -9.30
CA ILE A 294 -14.54 1.34 -9.20
C ILE A 294 -15.43 1.19 -7.97
N ASN A 295 -15.92 0.00 -7.68
CA ASN A 295 -16.98 -0.23 -6.69
C ASN A 295 -16.51 -0.90 -5.38
N ARG A 296 -15.34 -1.57 -5.38
CA ARG A 296 -14.87 -2.41 -4.26
C ARG A 296 -13.52 -1.97 -3.69
N SER A 297 -12.81 -1.03 -4.35
CA SER A 297 -11.53 -0.58 -3.83
C SER A 297 -11.68 0.35 -2.63
N ARG A 298 -10.70 0.31 -1.74
CA ARG A 298 -10.62 1.21 -0.60
C ARG A 298 -10.44 2.65 -1.06
N TYR A 299 -11.08 3.57 -0.36
CA TYR A 299 -10.91 4.99 -0.60
C TYR A 299 -9.59 5.49 -0.01
N SER A 300 -9.01 6.48 -0.71
CA SER A 300 -7.79 7.15 -0.31
C SER A 300 -7.86 8.59 -0.79
N SER A 301 -6.86 9.39 -0.46
CA SER A 301 -6.71 10.79 -0.89
C SER A 301 -6.70 11.00 -2.41
N VAL A 302 -6.51 9.95 -3.20
CA VAL A 302 -6.50 10.02 -4.68
C VAL A 302 -7.74 9.40 -5.33
N ARG A 303 -8.73 8.99 -4.54
CA ARG A 303 -9.96 8.37 -5.01
C ARG A 303 -11.17 8.99 -4.32
N HIS A 304 -11.65 10.10 -4.89
CA HIS A 304 -12.69 10.93 -4.28
C HIS A 304 -14.10 10.66 -4.79
N TYR A 305 -14.25 10.19 -6.03
CA TYR A 305 -15.54 9.99 -6.67
C TYR A 305 -15.92 8.52 -6.70
N GLY A 306 -16.96 8.17 -5.99
CA GLY A 306 -17.57 6.85 -5.94
C GLY A 306 -19.04 6.96 -5.48
N ASN A 307 -19.69 5.82 -5.27
CA ASN A 307 -21.09 5.77 -4.82
C ASN A 307 -21.30 6.41 -3.44
N LYS A 308 -20.26 6.41 -2.59
CA LYS A 308 -20.23 7.15 -1.32
C LYS A 308 -19.16 8.24 -1.38
N SER A 309 -19.40 9.35 -0.72
CA SER A 309 -18.37 10.39 -0.58
C SER A 309 -17.22 9.92 0.31
N ARG A 310 -16.05 10.54 0.14
CA ARG A 310 -14.87 10.31 0.99
C ARG A 310 -15.20 10.53 2.48
N LYS A 311 -15.96 11.59 2.77
CA LYS A 311 -16.41 11.94 4.13
C LYS A 311 -17.28 10.87 4.76
N GLU A 312 -18.28 10.38 4.04
CA GLU A 312 -19.18 9.32 4.55
C GLU A 312 -18.41 8.05 4.91
N GLN A 313 -17.51 7.62 4.04
CA GLN A 313 -16.69 6.44 4.31
C GLN A 313 -15.73 6.63 5.47
N PHE A 314 -15.15 7.82 5.61
CA PHE A 314 -14.29 8.16 6.72
C PHE A 314 -15.05 8.07 8.07
N LEU A 315 -16.23 8.67 8.14
CA LEU A 315 -17.07 8.61 9.35
C LEU A 315 -17.58 7.18 9.64
N GLU A 316 -17.88 6.39 8.62
CA GLU A 316 -18.22 4.97 8.77
C GLU A 316 -17.08 4.16 9.38
N LYS A 317 -15.84 4.40 8.96
CA LYS A 317 -14.64 3.76 9.52
C LYS A 317 -14.45 4.12 10.99
N ILE A 318 -14.58 5.39 11.35
CA ILE A 318 -14.48 5.86 12.73
C ILE A 318 -15.52 5.13 13.61
N LYS A 319 -16.77 5.09 13.15
CA LYS A 319 -17.85 4.43 13.89
C LYS A 319 -17.64 2.92 14.02
N SER A 320 -17.32 2.24 12.91
CA SER A 320 -17.15 0.77 12.89
C SER A 320 -15.90 0.32 13.66
N GLY A 321 -14.82 1.09 13.60
CA GLY A 321 -13.58 0.86 14.32
C GLY A 321 -13.64 1.25 15.81
N LYS A 322 -14.73 1.91 16.26
CA LYS A 322 -14.81 2.51 17.60
C LYS A 322 -13.58 3.37 17.87
N VAL A 323 -13.31 4.30 16.95
CA VAL A 323 -12.15 5.16 16.97
C VAL A 323 -12.40 6.33 17.92
N ASP A 324 -11.51 6.51 18.89
CA ASP A 324 -11.56 7.61 19.86
C ASP A 324 -10.90 8.88 19.31
N GLY A 325 -9.96 8.74 18.35
CA GLY A 325 -9.29 9.88 17.75
C GLY A 325 -8.57 9.56 16.44
N VAL A 326 -8.27 10.58 15.66
CA VAL A 326 -7.64 10.46 14.33
C VAL A 326 -6.26 11.11 14.31
N LEU A 327 -5.28 10.38 13.81
CA LEU A 327 -3.93 10.88 13.56
C LEU A 327 -3.77 11.11 12.06
N PHE A 328 -3.69 12.36 11.62
CA PHE A 328 -3.30 12.69 10.25
C PHE A 328 -1.78 12.62 10.14
N CYS A 329 -1.32 11.57 9.46
CA CYS A 329 0.07 11.24 9.27
C CYS A 329 0.40 11.34 7.77
N ALA A 330 0.78 12.53 7.30
CA ALA A 330 0.99 12.79 5.90
C ALA A 330 2.49 12.74 5.54
N PRO A 331 2.86 12.10 4.41
CA PRO A 331 4.19 12.27 3.88
C PRO A 331 4.42 13.72 3.49
N LYS A 332 5.56 14.27 3.81
CA LYS A 332 5.93 15.62 3.42
C LYS A 332 5.86 15.80 1.91
N PHE A 333 5.31 16.91 1.46
CA PHE A 333 5.04 17.22 0.06
C PHE A 333 3.98 16.33 -0.63
N CYS A 334 3.17 15.59 0.12
CA CYS A 334 2.09 14.81 -0.46
C CYS A 334 0.82 15.67 -0.59
N GLU A 335 0.66 16.38 -1.71
CA GLU A 335 -0.49 17.27 -1.93
C GLU A 335 -1.86 16.57 -1.76
N PRO A 336 -2.10 15.36 -2.32
CA PRO A 336 -3.39 14.70 -2.13
C PRO A 336 -3.73 14.46 -0.66
N ALA A 337 -2.77 14.07 0.17
CA ALA A 337 -2.97 13.86 1.60
C ALA A 337 -3.29 15.17 2.34
N LEU A 338 -2.57 16.24 2.01
CA LEU A 338 -2.77 17.56 2.63
C LEU A 338 -4.12 18.18 2.24
N LEU A 339 -4.57 18.00 1.00
CA LEU A 339 -5.90 18.45 0.56
C LEU A 339 -7.02 17.66 1.25
N ASP A 340 -6.87 16.34 1.36
CA ASP A 340 -7.85 15.47 2.01
C ASP A 340 -7.98 15.81 3.50
N TYR A 341 -6.87 16.13 4.17
CA TYR A 341 -6.85 16.57 5.56
C TYR A 341 -7.81 17.74 5.81
N VAL A 342 -7.78 18.78 4.98
CA VAL A 342 -8.64 19.97 5.15
C VAL A 342 -10.12 19.57 5.15
N VAL A 343 -10.48 18.69 4.20
CA VAL A 343 -11.87 18.23 4.03
C VAL A 343 -12.34 17.35 5.21
N LEU A 344 -11.46 16.46 5.69
CA LEU A 344 -11.79 15.52 6.75
C LEU A 344 -11.77 16.16 8.15
N LYS A 345 -10.85 17.10 8.37
CA LYS A 345 -10.77 17.88 9.61
C LYS A 345 -12.10 18.56 9.94
N ASP A 346 -12.71 19.23 8.95
CA ASP A 346 -14.00 19.89 9.14
C ASP A 346 -15.11 18.94 9.66
N GLU A 347 -15.05 17.67 9.20
CA GLU A 347 -16.02 16.66 9.64
C GLU A 347 -15.73 16.19 11.08
N LEU A 348 -14.47 16.07 11.49
CA LEU A 348 -14.10 15.73 12.86
C LEU A 348 -14.52 16.82 13.85
N GLU A 349 -14.29 18.10 13.50
CA GLU A 349 -14.72 19.25 14.30
C GLU A 349 -16.24 19.29 14.51
N LYS A 350 -17.03 19.00 13.46
CA LYS A 350 -18.49 18.92 13.54
C LYS A 350 -18.99 17.78 14.45
N GLN A 351 -18.23 16.69 14.51
CA GLN A 351 -18.58 15.49 15.29
C GLN A 351 -17.93 15.47 16.69
N ASN A 352 -17.17 16.50 17.06
CA ASN A 352 -16.37 16.56 18.29
C ASN A 352 -15.41 15.37 18.45
N ILE A 353 -14.81 14.90 17.36
CA ILE A 353 -13.84 13.80 17.38
C ILE A 353 -12.45 14.41 17.52
N ALA A 354 -11.67 13.92 18.48
CA ALA A 354 -10.30 14.36 18.70
C ALA A 354 -9.40 14.01 17.51
N TYR A 355 -8.49 14.91 17.14
CA TYR A 355 -7.51 14.66 16.10
C TYR A 355 -6.21 15.41 16.35
N MET A 356 -5.13 14.91 15.76
CA MET A 356 -3.85 15.61 15.67
C MET A 356 -3.24 15.38 14.27
N THR A 357 -2.23 16.20 13.93
CA THR A 357 -1.56 16.12 12.64
C THR A 357 -0.05 16.21 12.80
N PHE A 358 0.68 15.44 12.02
CA PHE A 358 2.12 15.54 11.85
C PHE A 358 2.53 15.05 10.45
N GLU A 359 3.68 15.51 10.00
CA GLU A 359 4.29 15.09 8.73
C GLU A 359 5.48 14.18 8.99
N TYR A 360 5.79 13.31 8.03
CA TYR A 360 6.97 12.45 8.05
C TYR A 360 7.65 12.39 6.69
N GLU A 361 8.87 11.88 6.70
CA GLU A 361 9.67 11.53 5.52
C GLU A 361 10.26 10.12 5.72
N GLU A 362 10.62 9.43 4.62
CA GLU A 362 11.27 8.11 4.72
C GLU A 362 12.53 8.13 5.60
N LYS A 363 13.34 9.20 5.51
CA LYS A 363 14.56 9.37 6.29
C LYS A 363 14.29 10.20 7.54
N MET A 364 13.50 9.68 8.46
CA MET A 364 13.20 10.30 9.74
C MET A 364 13.78 9.46 10.87
N GLY A 365 14.78 9.98 11.60
CA GLY A 365 15.51 9.24 12.63
C GLY A 365 15.18 9.64 14.08
N VAL A 366 14.40 10.73 14.28
CA VAL A 366 14.08 11.25 15.63
C VAL A 366 12.57 11.44 15.74
N PHE A 367 11.94 10.66 16.60
CA PHE A 367 10.47 10.64 16.79
C PHE A 367 10.03 11.24 18.13
N GLU A 368 10.95 11.73 18.97
CA GLU A 368 10.65 12.15 20.35
C GLU A 368 9.61 13.26 20.40
N SER A 369 9.67 14.23 19.48
CA SER A 369 8.67 15.31 19.43
C SER A 369 7.27 14.79 19.07
N ILE A 370 7.18 13.80 18.17
CA ILE A 370 5.91 13.17 17.80
C ILE A 370 5.41 12.33 18.99
N ARG A 371 6.29 11.58 19.64
CA ARG A 371 5.95 10.81 20.83
C ARG A 371 5.30 11.68 21.91
N MET A 372 5.95 12.78 22.29
CA MET A 372 5.40 13.72 23.27
C MET A 372 4.03 14.28 22.86
N GLN A 373 3.85 14.61 21.58
CA GLN A 373 2.58 15.09 21.06
C GLN A 373 1.49 14.00 21.13
N VAL A 374 1.83 12.74 20.80
CA VAL A 374 0.89 11.62 20.90
C VAL A 374 0.53 11.32 22.34
N GLU A 375 1.51 11.32 23.27
CA GLU A 375 1.24 11.15 24.71
C GLU A 375 0.28 12.23 25.23
N THR A 376 0.51 13.50 24.89
CA THR A 376 -0.41 14.61 25.24
C THR A 376 -1.80 14.43 24.62
N PHE A 377 -1.87 13.96 23.38
CA PHE A 377 -3.12 13.65 22.71
C PHE A 377 -3.88 12.52 23.42
N VAL A 378 -3.20 11.43 23.77
CA VAL A 378 -3.76 10.30 24.53
C VAL A 378 -4.35 10.77 25.88
N GLU A 379 -3.56 11.54 26.64
CA GLU A 379 -4.03 12.13 27.92
C GLU A 379 -5.29 12.99 27.71
N SER A 380 -5.33 13.83 26.69
CA SER A 380 -6.48 14.67 26.39
C SER A 380 -7.72 13.86 26.05
N VAL A 381 -7.58 12.81 25.23
CA VAL A 381 -8.70 11.93 24.87
C VAL A 381 -9.25 11.21 26.11
N LEU A 382 -8.37 10.63 26.94
CA LEU A 382 -8.77 9.91 28.15
C LEU A 382 -9.40 10.83 29.22
N PHE A 383 -9.02 12.12 29.23
CA PHE A 383 -9.54 13.07 30.22
C PHE A 383 -10.93 13.62 29.84
N PHE A 384 -11.25 13.69 28.55
CA PHE A 384 -12.50 14.24 28.04
C PHE A 384 -13.50 13.19 27.54
N SER A 385 -13.14 11.88 27.55
CA SER A 385 -14.03 10.75 27.27
C SER A 385 -14.75 10.32 28.56
#